data_f2f728fade34c123a5a2bd2efe09b5c0
#
_entry.id   f2f728fade34c123a5a2bd2efe09b5c0
#
_cell.length_a   1.000
_cell.length_b   1.000
_cell.length_c   1.000
_cell.angle_alpha   90.00
_cell.angle_beta   90.00
_cell.angle_gamma   90.00
#
_symmetry.space_group_name_H-M   'P 1'
#
loop_
_entity.id
_entity.type
_entity.pdbx_description
1 polymer ?
#
loop_
_entity_poly.entity_id
_entity_poly.type
_entity_poly.pdbx_seq_one_letter_code
_entity_poly.pdbx_strand_id
1 'polypeptide(L)'
;MGPVLGLLLQIGVSHQAALDAYKQHRLAEAANQFQELVKSEKSGSAEYNESVLLLGQSLYLQSKYEDSIPWLEKAVAASPVAPEAAYMLGNACLAARRNDQAVRAFAQLFHVGADSAAAHLATARMMMHRDLADEAATQAKAALALEAKIPEAHFLLGEVAIFHGDLESGIAELKAEIAINPNFAMAYYRLGDAYGRMETWDAAMAPLEISVWLNPNYSGPYILLGKGYLKRKELANAEGVLRHALRLDPQNLSATYLLGQALQQEGKTEEAAKVLARWKEMKDKQ
;
A
#
# COMPACT_ATOMS: atom_id res chain seq x y z
N MET A 1 -3.23 -34.31 -64.51
CA MET A 1 -2.90 -34.33 -63.10
C MET A 1 -2.45 -32.93 -62.72
N GLY A 2 -3.33 -32.09 -62.24
CA GLY A 2 -3.00 -30.73 -61.82
C GLY A 2 -2.71 -30.72 -60.30
N PRO A 3 -1.77 -29.88 -59.84
CA PRO A 3 -1.51 -29.79 -58.41
C PRO A 3 -2.63 -29.02 -57.72
N VAL A 4 -3.25 -29.68 -56.73
CA VAL A 4 -4.16 -29.04 -55.78
C VAL A 4 -3.31 -28.08 -54.91
N LEU A 5 -3.40 -26.79 -55.22
CA LEU A 5 -2.93 -25.75 -54.32
C LEU A 5 -3.81 -25.76 -53.07
N GLY A 6 -3.32 -26.32 -52.00
CA GLY A 6 -3.89 -26.16 -50.67
C GLY A 6 -3.79 -24.70 -50.26
N LEU A 7 -4.89 -23.97 -50.39
CA LEU A 7 -5.08 -22.68 -49.75
C LEU A 7 -5.14 -22.93 -48.24
N LEU A 8 -3.99 -22.84 -47.57
CA LEU A 8 -3.96 -22.59 -46.13
C LEU A 8 -4.54 -21.19 -45.90
N LEU A 9 -5.84 -21.13 -45.64
CA LEU A 9 -6.45 -19.96 -45.01
C LEU A 9 -5.73 -19.75 -43.67
N GLN A 10 -4.72 -18.91 -43.68
CA GLN A 10 -4.25 -18.26 -42.45
C GLN A 10 -5.46 -17.43 -41.98
N ILE A 11 -6.23 -18.00 -41.05
CA ILE A 11 -7.21 -17.22 -40.28
C ILE A 11 -6.34 -16.24 -39.49
N GLY A 12 -6.16 -15.03 -40.00
CA GLY A 12 -5.46 -13.97 -39.31
C GLY A 12 -6.13 -13.73 -37.96
N VAL A 13 -5.33 -13.59 -36.93
CA VAL A 13 -5.82 -13.25 -35.57
C VAL A 13 -6.59 -11.93 -35.72
N SER A 14 -7.88 -11.92 -35.32
CA SER A 14 -8.69 -10.70 -35.33
C SER A 14 -8.50 -9.97 -34.00
N HIS A 15 -8.45 -8.64 -34.05
CA HIS A 15 -8.36 -7.79 -32.85
C HIS A 15 -9.50 -8.09 -31.86
N GLN A 16 -10.72 -8.30 -32.38
CA GLN A 16 -11.88 -8.67 -31.57
C GLN A 16 -11.71 -10.02 -30.84
N ALA A 17 -11.10 -11.02 -31.47
CA ALA A 17 -10.86 -12.32 -30.83
C ALA A 17 -9.85 -12.19 -29.68
N ALA A 18 -8.82 -11.36 -29.83
CA ALA A 18 -7.85 -11.07 -28.77
C ALA A 18 -8.51 -10.33 -27.58
N LEU A 19 -9.37 -9.35 -27.86
CA LEU A 19 -10.16 -8.65 -26.84
C LEU A 19 -11.09 -9.61 -26.08
N ASP A 20 -11.76 -10.51 -26.78
CA ASP A 20 -12.66 -11.50 -26.16
C ASP A 20 -11.88 -12.48 -25.28
N ALA A 21 -10.70 -12.92 -25.70
CA ALA A 21 -9.82 -13.74 -24.89
C ALA A 21 -9.39 -12.99 -23.61
N TYR A 22 -9.00 -11.72 -23.72
CA TYR A 22 -8.64 -10.88 -22.58
C TYR A 22 -9.80 -10.70 -21.60
N LYS A 23 -10.99 -10.32 -22.08
CA LYS A 23 -12.19 -10.12 -21.25
C LYS A 23 -12.64 -11.40 -20.54
N GLN A 24 -12.36 -12.57 -21.14
CA GLN A 24 -12.65 -13.88 -20.56
C GLN A 24 -11.51 -14.41 -19.66
N HIS A 25 -10.54 -13.56 -19.31
CA HIS A 25 -9.36 -13.94 -18.52
C HIS A 25 -8.53 -15.10 -19.11
N ARG A 26 -8.63 -15.35 -20.42
CA ARG A 26 -7.75 -16.28 -21.15
C ARG A 26 -6.41 -15.58 -21.49
N LEU A 27 -5.69 -15.16 -20.44
CA LEU A 27 -4.57 -14.22 -20.54
C LEU A 27 -3.41 -14.72 -21.43
N ALA A 28 -3.11 -16.02 -21.40
CA ALA A 28 -2.05 -16.60 -22.24
C ALA A 28 -2.41 -16.56 -23.72
N GLU A 29 -3.67 -16.87 -24.05
CA GLU A 29 -4.18 -16.78 -25.40
C GLU A 29 -4.23 -15.33 -25.88
N ALA A 30 -4.75 -14.42 -25.05
CA ALA A 30 -4.78 -12.99 -25.34
C ALA A 30 -3.37 -12.44 -25.64
N ALA A 31 -2.39 -12.74 -24.78
CA ALA A 31 -1.01 -12.31 -24.99
C ALA A 31 -0.42 -12.79 -26.32
N ASN A 32 -0.63 -14.07 -26.66
CA ASN A 32 -0.16 -14.63 -27.95
C ASN A 32 -0.83 -13.93 -29.12
N GLN A 33 -2.14 -13.69 -29.06
CA GLN A 33 -2.91 -13.03 -30.13
C GLN A 33 -2.49 -11.56 -30.28
N PHE A 34 -2.37 -10.80 -29.19
CA PHE A 34 -1.88 -9.42 -29.24
C PHE A 34 -0.43 -9.36 -29.74
N GLN A 35 0.42 -10.33 -29.39
CA GLN A 35 1.80 -10.39 -29.89
C GLN A 35 1.88 -10.55 -31.42
N GLU A 36 0.94 -11.28 -32.03
CA GLU A 36 0.84 -11.37 -33.50
C GLU A 36 0.26 -10.07 -34.10
N LEU A 37 -0.75 -9.48 -33.46
CA LEU A 37 -1.37 -8.24 -33.91
C LEU A 37 -0.37 -7.07 -33.96
N VAL A 38 0.45 -6.87 -32.93
CA VAL A 38 1.45 -5.79 -32.91
C VAL A 38 2.53 -5.91 -34.00
N LYS A 39 2.68 -7.09 -34.64
CA LYS A 39 3.58 -7.28 -35.81
C LYS A 39 2.94 -6.84 -37.11
N SER A 40 1.61 -6.92 -37.22
CA SER A 40 0.85 -6.67 -38.45
C SER A 40 0.14 -5.31 -38.47
N GLU A 41 -0.19 -4.76 -37.31
CA GLU A 41 -0.87 -3.47 -37.18
C GLU A 41 0.10 -2.30 -37.49
N LYS A 42 -0.47 -1.20 -37.98
CA LYS A 42 0.32 0.00 -38.28
C LYS A 42 0.75 0.66 -36.97
N SER A 43 2.04 0.73 -36.73
CA SER A 43 2.62 1.39 -35.56
C SER A 43 2.05 2.79 -35.34
N GLY A 44 1.57 3.06 -34.12
CA GLY A 44 0.96 4.33 -33.72
C GLY A 44 -0.52 4.48 -34.09
N SER A 45 -1.16 3.47 -34.73
CA SER A 45 -2.62 3.45 -34.87
C SER A 45 -3.29 3.20 -33.50
N ALA A 46 -4.60 3.47 -33.40
CA ALA A 46 -5.36 3.23 -32.19
C ALA A 46 -5.35 1.74 -31.81
N GLU A 47 -5.57 0.86 -32.82
CA GLU A 47 -5.55 -0.59 -32.64
C GLU A 47 -4.18 -1.09 -32.17
N TYR A 48 -3.09 -0.61 -32.78
CA TYR A 48 -1.73 -0.94 -32.38
C TYR A 48 -1.48 -0.56 -30.91
N ASN A 49 -1.84 0.67 -30.52
CA ASN A 49 -1.63 1.14 -29.15
C ASN A 49 -2.46 0.34 -28.12
N GLU A 50 -3.69 -0.05 -28.50
CA GLU A 50 -4.52 -0.92 -27.68
C GLU A 50 -3.91 -2.32 -27.58
N SER A 51 -3.45 -2.91 -28.68
CA SER A 51 -2.77 -4.22 -28.71
C SER A 51 -1.50 -4.21 -27.84
N VAL A 52 -0.69 -3.16 -27.91
CA VAL A 52 0.52 -2.99 -27.10
C VAL A 52 0.15 -2.94 -25.60
N LEU A 53 -0.85 -2.15 -25.23
CA LEU A 53 -1.31 -2.02 -23.86
C LEU A 53 -1.81 -3.37 -23.32
N LEU A 54 -2.71 -4.02 -24.05
CA LEU A 54 -3.34 -5.27 -23.61
C LEU A 54 -2.37 -6.46 -23.62
N LEU A 55 -1.36 -6.45 -24.49
CA LEU A 55 -0.25 -7.40 -24.43
C LEU A 55 0.55 -7.23 -23.13
N GLY A 56 0.95 -6.01 -22.82
CA GLY A 56 1.67 -5.69 -21.58
C GLY A 56 0.87 -6.09 -20.34
N GLN A 57 -0.41 -5.75 -20.30
CA GLN A 57 -1.32 -6.10 -19.21
C GLN A 57 -1.51 -7.62 -19.09
N SER A 58 -1.71 -8.32 -20.21
CA SER A 58 -1.88 -9.78 -20.23
C SER A 58 -0.65 -10.51 -19.66
N LEU A 59 0.54 -10.04 -20.00
CA LEU A 59 1.80 -10.59 -19.47
C LEU A 59 1.97 -10.27 -17.98
N TYR A 60 1.67 -9.03 -17.58
CA TYR A 60 1.71 -8.60 -16.16
C TYR A 60 0.78 -9.46 -15.29
N LEU A 61 -0.47 -9.66 -15.72
CA LEU A 61 -1.46 -10.44 -14.99
C LEU A 61 -1.11 -11.95 -14.91
N GLN A 62 -0.25 -12.43 -15.82
CA GLN A 62 0.36 -13.76 -15.75
C GLN A 62 1.62 -13.81 -14.86
N SER A 63 1.97 -12.72 -14.18
CA SER A 63 3.22 -12.56 -13.41
C SER A 63 4.50 -12.67 -14.26
N LYS A 64 4.40 -12.53 -15.59
CA LYS A 64 5.53 -12.45 -16.51
C LYS A 64 6.07 -11.03 -16.57
N TYR A 65 6.59 -10.56 -15.45
CA TYR A 65 6.92 -9.15 -15.24
C TYR A 65 8.00 -8.67 -16.21
N GLU A 66 9.09 -9.42 -16.36
CA GLU A 66 10.17 -9.07 -17.27
C GLU A 66 9.67 -8.91 -18.73
N ASP A 67 8.82 -9.83 -19.18
CA ASP A 67 8.28 -9.81 -20.54
C ASP A 67 7.25 -8.68 -20.72
N SER A 68 6.57 -8.25 -19.66
CA SER A 68 5.57 -7.20 -19.70
C SER A 68 6.17 -5.79 -19.81
N ILE A 69 7.35 -5.55 -19.22
CA ILE A 69 7.98 -4.23 -19.12
C ILE A 69 8.10 -3.53 -20.48
N PRO A 70 8.69 -4.10 -21.53
CA PRO A 70 8.89 -3.39 -22.79
C PRO A 70 7.58 -3.00 -23.49
N TRP A 71 6.50 -3.73 -23.24
CA TRP A 71 5.18 -3.42 -23.79
C TRP A 71 4.48 -2.34 -22.99
N LEU A 72 4.56 -2.40 -21.65
CA LEU A 72 4.03 -1.34 -20.79
C LEU A 72 4.79 -0.01 -20.99
N GLU A 73 6.10 -0.03 -21.19
CA GLU A 73 6.88 1.17 -21.55
C GLU A 73 6.37 1.80 -22.84
N LYS A 74 6.13 1.00 -23.89
CA LYS A 74 5.54 1.48 -25.13
C LYS A 74 4.14 2.05 -24.96
N ALA A 75 3.30 1.38 -24.14
CA ALA A 75 1.95 1.84 -23.85
C ALA A 75 1.95 3.19 -23.12
N VAL A 76 2.82 3.37 -22.12
CA VAL A 76 2.98 4.63 -21.38
C VAL A 76 3.53 5.74 -22.29
N ALA A 77 4.48 5.42 -23.16
CA ALA A 77 5.01 6.38 -24.13
C ALA A 77 3.95 6.85 -25.16
N ALA A 78 3.07 5.95 -25.59
CA ALA A 78 1.98 6.25 -26.53
C ALA A 78 0.84 7.04 -25.88
N SER A 79 0.57 6.82 -24.59
CA SER A 79 -0.47 7.51 -23.82
C SER A 79 0.04 7.85 -22.41
N PRO A 80 0.70 9.01 -22.23
CA PRO A 80 1.23 9.44 -20.93
C PRO A 80 0.15 9.63 -19.84
N VAL A 81 -1.12 9.64 -20.23
CA VAL A 81 -2.29 9.79 -19.33
C VAL A 81 -2.94 8.43 -19.00
N ALA A 82 -2.28 7.30 -19.25
CA ALA A 82 -2.79 5.97 -18.92
C ALA A 82 -2.24 5.52 -17.52
N PRO A 83 -2.89 5.89 -16.41
CA PRO A 83 -2.38 5.63 -15.06
C PRO A 83 -2.24 4.13 -14.77
N GLU A 84 -3.11 3.30 -15.34
CA GLU A 84 -3.07 1.85 -15.16
C GLU A 84 -1.80 1.24 -15.76
N ALA A 85 -1.36 1.70 -16.94
CA ALA A 85 -0.15 1.22 -17.58
C ALA A 85 1.10 1.64 -16.79
N ALA A 86 1.16 2.88 -16.32
CA ALA A 86 2.26 3.39 -15.50
C ALA A 86 2.33 2.66 -14.14
N TYR A 87 1.18 2.41 -13.52
CA TYR A 87 1.10 1.62 -12.29
C TYR A 87 1.60 0.19 -12.48
N MET A 88 1.14 -0.49 -13.54
CA MET A 88 1.58 -1.86 -13.85
C MET A 88 3.06 -1.90 -14.21
N LEU A 89 3.55 -0.92 -14.97
CA LEU A 89 4.97 -0.79 -15.30
C LEU A 89 5.84 -0.65 -14.05
N GLY A 90 5.49 0.27 -13.16
CA GLY A 90 6.20 0.45 -11.89
C GLY A 90 6.26 -0.83 -11.06
N ASN A 91 5.12 -1.50 -10.92
CA ASN A 91 5.04 -2.75 -10.18
C ASN A 91 5.78 -3.92 -10.86
N ALA A 92 5.76 -4.02 -12.20
CA ALA A 92 6.53 -5.00 -12.95
C ALA A 92 8.04 -4.77 -12.74
N CYS A 93 8.47 -3.50 -12.80
CA CYS A 93 9.85 -3.11 -12.54
C CYS A 93 10.29 -3.45 -11.11
N LEU A 94 9.44 -3.23 -10.10
CA LEU A 94 9.72 -3.65 -8.71
C LEU A 94 9.88 -5.17 -8.60
N ALA A 95 8.97 -5.93 -9.21
CA ALA A 95 9.04 -7.38 -9.20
C ALA A 95 10.29 -7.92 -9.92
N ALA A 96 10.75 -7.22 -10.96
CA ALA A 96 11.96 -7.49 -11.72
C ALA A 96 13.24 -6.89 -11.08
N ARG A 97 13.15 -6.26 -9.90
CA ARG A 97 14.24 -5.56 -9.20
C ARG A 97 14.90 -4.45 -10.02
N ARG A 98 14.14 -3.81 -10.91
CA ARG A 98 14.57 -2.68 -11.75
C ARG A 98 14.14 -1.35 -11.10
N ASN A 99 14.71 -1.06 -9.93
CA ASN A 99 14.26 0.04 -9.07
C ASN A 99 14.29 1.41 -9.77
N ASP A 100 15.33 1.73 -10.54
CA ASP A 100 15.41 3.02 -11.26
C ASP A 100 14.31 3.17 -12.33
N GLN A 101 13.93 2.07 -13.00
CA GLN A 101 12.80 2.08 -13.93
C GLN A 101 11.48 2.22 -13.19
N ALA A 102 11.33 1.61 -12.01
CA ALA A 102 10.17 1.77 -11.18
C ALA A 102 9.99 3.23 -10.73
N VAL A 103 11.07 3.93 -10.32
CA VAL A 103 11.03 5.35 -9.96
C VAL A 103 10.48 6.18 -11.13
N ARG A 104 10.99 5.97 -12.34
CA ARG A 104 10.51 6.68 -13.54
C ARG A 104 9.05 6.39 -13.86
N ALA A 105 8.63 5.13 -13.74
CA ALA A 105 7.23 4.74 -13.99
C ALA A 105 6.27 5.37 -12.97
N PHE A 106 6.62 5.37 -11.68
CA PHE A 106 5.80 6.01 -10.65
C PHE A 106 5.87 7.54 -10.72
N ALA A 107 6.99 8.12 -11.16
CA ALA A 107 7.05 9.55 -11.46
C ALA A 107 6.02 9.95 -12.53
N GLN A 108 5.87 9.16 -13.58
CA GLN A 108 4.83 9.37 -14.60
C GLN A 108 3.42 9.20 -14.02
N LEU A 109 3.19 8.15 -13.22
CA LEU A 109 1.90 7.89 -12.56
C LEU A 109 1.44 9.08 -11.71
N PHE A 110 2.37 9.68 -10.96
CA PHE A 110 2.07 10.78 -10.02
C PHE A 110 2.32 12.16 -10.61
N HIS A 111 2.68 12.24 -11.91
CA HIS A 111 2.96 13.50 -12.63
C HIS A 111 4.03 14.37 -11.96
N VAL A 112 5.09 13.75 -11.46
CA VAL A 112 6.25 14.41 -10.86
C VAL A 112 7.51 14.21 -11.72
N GLY A 113 8.54 15.03 -11.50
CA GLY A 113 9.82 14.87 -12.21
C GLY A 113 10.48 13.53 -11.89
N ALA A 114 11.02 12.84 -12.90
CA ALA A 114 11.59 11.49 -12.75
C ALA A 114 12.75 11.42 -11.74
N ASP A 115 13.54 12.51 -11.65
CA ASP A 115 14.71 12.61 -10.75
C ASP A 115 14.39 13.47 -9.51
N SER A 116 13.12 13.60 -9.14
CA SER A 116 12.69 14.42 -8.01
C SER A 116 12.60 13.63 -6.70
N ALA A 117 12.71 14.32 -5.57
CA ALA A 117 12.44 13.75 -4.26
C ALA A 117 11.05 13.12 -4.17
N ALA A 118 10.05 13.74 -4.81
CA ALA A 118 8.67 13.22 -4.86
C ALA A 118 8.58 11.88 -5.60
N ALA A 119 9.36 11.65 -6.68
CA ALA A 119 9.38 10.38 -7.39
C ALA A 119 9.94 9.24 -6.51
N HIS A 120 11.05 9.49 -5.82
CA HIS A 120 11.62 8.55 -4.88
C HIS A 120 10.68 8.25 -3.71
N LEU A 121 10.03 9.27 -3.16
CA LEU A 121 9.06 9.11 -2.07
C LEU A 121 7.83 8.30 -2.51
N ALA A 122 7.27 8.60 -3.68
CA ALA A 122 6.16 7.84 -4.23
C ALA A 122 6.54 6.36 -4.43
N THR A 123 7.74 6.11 -4.94
CA THR A 123 8.26 4.74 -5.12
C THR A 123 8.45 4.04 -3.77
N ALA A 124 8.99 4.72 -2.76
CA ALA A 124 9.13 4.16 -1.41
C ALA A 124 7.77 3.72 -0.84
N ARG A 125 6.72 4.52 -1.00
CA ARG A 125 5.35 4.15 -0.59
C ARG A 125 4.84 2.91 -1.31
N MET A 126 5.07 2.82 -2.63
CA MET A 126 4.69 1.64 -3.41
C MET A 126 5.44 0.38 -2.99
N MET A 127 6.72 0.52 -2.63
CA MET A 127 7.55 -0.57 -2.09
C MET A 127 7.03 -1.06 -0.73
N MET A 128 6.63 -0.16 0.17
CA MET A 128 6.02 -0.54 1.46
C MET A 128 4.76 -1.40 1.30
N HIS A 129 3.90 -1.10 0.32
CA HIS A 129 2.71 -1.89 0.01
C HIS A 129 3.03 -3.29 -0.57
N ARG A 130 4.28 -3.57 -0.85
CA ARG A 130 4.76 -4.85 -1.41
C ARG A 130 5.73 -5.59 -0.50
N ASP A 131 5.78 -5.20 0.76
CA ASP A 131 6.70 -5.77 1.76
C ASP A 131 8.19 -5.64 1.38
N LEU A 132 8.54 -4.60 0.59
CA LEU A 132 9.90 -4.27 0.18
C LEU A 132 10.47 -3.15 1.09
N ALA A 133 10.54 -3.42 2.39
CA ALA A 133 10.85 -2.40 3.41
C ALA A 133 12.26 -1.81 3.26
N ASP A 134 13.27 -2.63 2.99
CA ASP A 134 14.66 -2.16 2.85
C ASP A 134 14.87 -1.29 1.61
N GLU A 135 14.24 -1.70 0.50
CA GLU A 135 14.24 -0.93 -0.73
C GLU A 135 13.46 0.39 -0.57
N ALA A 136 12.33 0.35 0.17
CA ALA A 136 11.57 1.55 0.51
C ALA A 136 12.42 2.54 1.34
N ALA A 137 13.16 2.05 2.34
CA ALA A 137 14.09 2.89 3.11
C ALA A 137 15.18 3.51 2.22
N THR A 138 15.69 2.76 1.26
CA THR A 138 16.68 3.27 0.30
C THR A 138 16.10 4.43 -0.52
N GLN A 139 14.88 4.28 -1.03
CA GLN A 139 14.20 5.33 -1.80
C GLN A 139 13.82 6.54 -0.92
N ALA A 140 13.37 6.33 0.31
CA ALA A 140 13.09 7.42 1.24
C ALA A 140 14.36 8.24 1.57
N LYS A 141 15.51 7.57 1.75
CA LYS A 141 16.81 8.25 1.93
C LYS A 141 17.23 9.03 0.68
N ALA A 142 17.00 8.48 -0.52
CA ALA A 142 17.27 9.19 -1.77
C ALA A 142 16.38 10.45 -1.89
N ALA A 143 15.12 10.38 -1.49
CA ALA A 143 14.23 11.53 -1.44
C ALA A 143 14.78 12.63 -0.50
N LEU A 144 15.20 12.26 0.72
CA LEU A 144 15.77 13.19 1.69
C LEU A 144 17.11 13.80 1.24
N ALA A 145 17.90 13.05 0.46
CA ALA A 145 19.16 13.58 -0.11
C ALA A 145 18.91 14.68 -1.15
N LEU A 146 17.78 14.62 -1.86
CA LEU A 146 17.36 15.64 -2.82
C LEU A 146 16.62 16.80 -2.15
N GLU A 147 15.79 16.50 -1.15
CA GLU A 147 14.99 17.47 -0.42
C GLU A 147 14.90 17.09 1.07
N ALA A 148 15.77 17.67 1.89
CA ALA A 148 15.93 17.31 3.31
C ALA A 148 14.66 17.51 4.17
N LYS A 149 13.66 18.25 3.70
CA LYS A 149 12.40 18.52 4.42
C LYS A 149 11.18 18.03 3.66
N ILE A 150 11.36 17.07 2.74
CA ILE A 150 10.21 16.48 2.06
C ILE A 150 9.33 15.75 3.09
N PRO A 151 8.04 16.08 3.20
CA PRO A 151 7.13 15.41 4.15
C PRO A 151 7.00 13.92 3.88
N GLU A 152 6.77 13.16 4.94
CA GLU A 152 6.53 11.70 4.94
C GLU A 152 7.76 10.81 4.65
N ALA A 153 8.91 11.34 4.27
CA ALA A 153 10.10 10.52 4.05
C ALA A 153 10.65 9.96 5.38
N HIS A 154 10.75 10.80 6.40
CA HIS A 154 11.11 10.36 7.76
C HIS A 154 10.05 9.42 8.35
N PHE A 155 8.77 9.65 8.07
CA PHE A 155 7.71 8.72 8.48
C PHE A 155 7.93 7.32 7.91
N LEU A 156 8.22 7.18 6.62
CA LEU A 156 8.52 5.89 5.99
C LEU A 156 9.75 5.21 6.61
N LEU A 157 10.82 5.97 6.88
CA LEU A 157 11.99 5.43 7.56
C LEU A 157 11.64 4.94 8.98
N GLY A 158 10.82 5.69 9.68
CA GLY A 158 10.30 5.29 10.99
C GLY A 158 9.49 4.00 10.95
N GLU A 159 8.60 3.87 9.95
CA GLU A 159 7.83 2.63 9.73
C GLU A 159 8.73 1.42 9.45
N VAL A 160 9.75 1.59 8.61
CA VAL A 160 10.72 0.53 8.31
C VAL A 160 11.52 0.14 9.55
N ALA A 161 12.01 1.11 10.33
CA ALA A 161 12.74 0.83 11.56
C ALA A 161 11.88 0.06 12.58
N ILE A 162 10.62 0.49 12.76
CA ILE A 162 9.65 -0.21 13.63
C ILE A 162 9.36 -1.62 13.13
N PHE A 163 9.26 -1.82 11.82
CA PHE A 163 9.04 -3.13 11.21
C PHE A 163 10.21 -4.09 11.52
N HIS A 164 11.44 -3.60 11.49
CA HIS A 164 12.62 -4.38 11.88
C HIS A 164 12.83 -4.50 13.40
N GLY A 165 11.96 -3.90 14.21
CA GLY A 165 12.05 -3.92 15.67
C GLY A 165 13.03 -2.91 16.26
N ASP A 166 13.63 -2.05 15.44
CA ASP A 166 14.48 -0.93 15.90
C ASP A 166 13.58 0.25 16.29
N LEU A 167 13.00 0.13 17.50
CA LEU A 167 12.05 1.12 18.00
C LEU A 167 12.72 2.47 18.29
N GLU A 168 13.98 2.49 18.68
CA GLU A 168 14.72 3.72 18.99
C GLU A 168 14.94 4.56 17.73
N SER A 169 15.44 3.93 16.66
CA SER A 169 15.56 4.60 15.35
C SER A 169 14.20 5.02 14.81
N GLY A 170 13.18 4.17 14.95
CA GLY A 170 11.83 4.50 14.55
C GLY A 170 11.27 5.75 15.24
N ILE A 171 11.48 5.86 16.55
CA ILE A 171 11.09 7.04 17.33
C ILE A 171 11.85 8.30 16.88
N ALA A 172 13.15 8.18 16.59
CA ALA A 172 13.95 9.30 16.13
C ALA A 172 13.44 9.84 14.77
N GLU A 173 13.17 8.94 13.83
CA GLU A 173 12.66 9.27 12.51
C GLU A 173 11.23 9.87 12.59
N LEU A 174 10.34 9.31 13.40
CA LEU A 174 8.99 9.85 13.59
C LEU A 174 9.01 11.27 14.21
N LYS A 175 9.94 11.54 15.14
CA LYS A 175 10.12 12.89 15.67
C LYS A 175 10.66 13.85 14.63
N ALA A 176 11.54 13.41 13.74
CA ALA A 176 12.02 14.22 12.60
C ALA A 176 10.87 14.56 11.66
N GLU A 177 10.00 13.61 11.36
CA GLU A 177 8.79 13.87 10.56
C GLU A 177 7.87 14.89 11.23
N ILE A 178 7.59 14.73 12.52
CA ILE A 178 6.73 15.66 13.28
C ILE A 178 7.31 17.09 13.27
N ALA A 179 8.63 17.23 13.29
CA ALA A 179 9.28 18.54 13.21
C ALA A 179 9.09 19.21 11.83
N ILE A 180 8.95 18.42 10.77
CA ILE A 180 8.68 18.88 9.40
C ILE A 180 7.18 19.10 9.19
N ASN A 181 6.38 18.15 9.64
CA ASN A 181 4.93 18.10 9.42
C ASN A 181 4.19 17.93 10.75
N PRO A 182 4.01 19.00 11.55
CA PRO A 182 3.41 18.92 12.88
C PRO A 182 1.91 18.57 12.89
N ASN A 183 1.25 18.55 11.74
CA ASN A 183 -0.17 18.19 11.62
C ASN A 183 -0.37 16.75 11.10
N PHE A 184 0.66 15.94 11.03
CA PHE A 184 0.56 14.58 10.52
C PHE A 184 0.14 13.60 11.63
N ALA A 185 -1.15 13.40 11.81
CA ALA A 185 -1.74 12.57 12.86
C ALA A 185 -1.15 11.15 12.93
N MET A 186 -0.82 10.56 11.77
CA MET A 186 -0.28 9.20 11.69
C MET A 186 1.12 9.10 12.30
N ALA A 187 1.97 10.12 12.14
CA ALA A 187 3.30 10.14 12.76
C ALA A 187 3.20 10.13 14.30
N TYR A 188 2.27 10.90 14.87
CA TYR A 188 2.01 10.86 16.31
C TYR A 188 1.45 9.51 16.78
N TYR A 189 0.52 8.93 16.01
CA TYR A 189 0.00 7.59 16.32
C TYR A 189 1.12 6.55 16.37
N ARG A 190 1.98 6.52 15.35
CA ARG A 190 3.11 5.58 15.27
C ARG A 190 4.15 5.83 16.35
N LEU A 191 4.39 7.09 16.70
CA LEU A 191 5.26 7.45 17.81
C LEU A 191 4.71 6.91 19.15
N GLY A 192 3.40 7.06 19.37
CA GLY A 192 2.75 6.48 20.55
C GLY A 192 2.76 4.95 20.56
N ASP A 193 2.58 4.30 19.39
CA ASP A 193 2.70 2.84 19.26
C ASP A 193 4.12 2.36 19.58
N ALA A 194 5.15 3.03 19.06
CA ALA A 194 6.54 2.69 19.33
C ALA A 194 6.86 2.79 20.82
N TYR A 195 6.46 3.86 21.50
CA TYR A 195 6.60 3.98 22.96
C TYR A 195 5.81 2.91 23.71
N GLY A 196 4.59 2.58 23.24
CA GLY A 196 3.79 1.51 23.82
C GLY A 196 4.42 0.13 23.69
N ARG A 197 5.11 -0.15 22.58
CA ARG A 197 5.88 -1.39 22.39
C ARG A 197 7.13 -1.45 23.29
N MET A 198 7.72 -0.31 23.62
CA MET A 198 8.79 -0.21 24.61
C MET A 198 8.27 -0.22 26.06
N GLU A 199 6.97 -0.42 26.27
CA GLU A 199 6.29 -0.34 27.58
C GLU A 199 6.46 1.01 28.30
N THR A 200 6.87 2.06 27.60
CA THR A 200 7.04 3.44 28.13
C THR A 200 5.75 4.24 27.97
N TRP A 201 4.69 3.78 28.65
CA TRP A 201 3.33 4.30 28.47
C TRP A 201 3.18 5.79 28.79
N ASP A 202 3.96 6.31 29.76
CA ASP A 202 3.93 7.75 30.08
C ASP A 202 4.38 8.61 28.89
N ALA A 203 5.38 8.14 28.14
CA ALA A 203 5.84 8.81 26.93
C ALA A 203 4.87 8.64 25.74
N ALA A 204 4.07 7.57 25.72
CA ALA A 204 3.12 7.29 24.66
C ALA A 204 1.87 8.20 24.70
N MET A 205 1.47 8.66 25.91
CA MET A 205 0.17 9.34 26.09
C MET A 205 0.05 10.62 25.27
N ALA A 206 0.99 11.56 25.42
CA ALA A 206 0.91 12.85 24.75
C ALA A 206 0.90 12.74 23.21
N PRO A 207 1.74 11.93 22.54
CA PRO A 207 1.61 11.69 21.11
C PRO A 207 0.24 11.12 20.69
N LEU A 208 -0.29 10.16 21.46
CA LEU A 208 -1.59 9.56 21.14
C LEU A 208 -2.74 10.58 21.28
N GLU A 209 -2.71 11.43 22.29
CA GLU A 209 -3.70 12.51 22.47
C GLU A 209 -3.63 13.52 21.33
N ILE A 210 -2.44 13.90 20.88
CA ILE A 210 -2.27 14.77 19.69
C ILE A 210 -2.82 14.08 18.44
N SER A 211 -2.55 12.79 18.26
CA SER A 211 -3.08 12.04 17.13
C SER A 211 -4.61 12.04 17.10
N VAL A 212 -5.26 11.84 18.25
CA VAL A 212 -6.72 11.94 18.41
C VAL A 212 -7.23 13.34 18.06
N TRP A 213 -6.55 14.39 18.54
CA TRP A 213 -6.95 15.76 18.26
C TRP A 213 -6.86 16.09 16.77
N LEU A 214 -5.81 15.60 16.08
CA LEU A 214 -5.62 15.83 14.65
C LEU A 214 -6.56 14.98 13.78
N ASN A 215 -6.88 13.76 14.20
CA ASN A 215 -7.79 12.86 13.49
C ASN A 215 -8.71 12.11 14.47
N PRO A 216 -9.83 12.72 14.89
CA PRO A 216 -10.73 12.15 15.88
C PRO A 216 -11.54 10.93 15.39
N ASN A 217 -11.55 10.66 14.08
CA ASN A 217 -12.33 9.58 13.48
C ASN A 217 -11.52 8.28 13.26
N TYR A 218 -10.27 8.24 13.71
CA TYR A 218 -9.43 7.06 13.62
C TYR A 218 -9.38 6.32 14.96
N SER A 219 -9.82 5.06 14.99
CA SER A 219 -9.95 4.27 16.23
C SER A 219 -8.61 3.87 16.86
N GLY A 220 -7.55 3.73 16.06
CA GLY A 220 -6.24 3.23 16.50
C GLY A 220 -5.65 3.93 17.72
N PRO A 221 -5.51 5.27 17.73
CA PRO A 221 -4.95 6.00 18.88
C PRO A 221 -5.79 5.82 20.15
N TYR A 222 -7.12 5.78 20.05
CA TYR A 222 -7.99 5.53 21.22
C TYR A 222 -7.76 4.15 21.83
N ILE A 223 -7.50 3.13 21.00
CA ILE A 223 -7.19 1.77 21.48
C ILE A 223 -5.88 1.77 22.27
N LEU A 224 -4.85 2.45 21.75
CA LEU A 224 -3.57 2.55 22.44
C LEU A 224 -3.65 3.41 23.71
N LEU A 225 -4.41 4.52 23.69
CA LEU A 225 -4.71 5.28 24.90
C LEU A 225 -5.41 4.40 25.95
N GLY A 226 -6.40 3.61 25.53
CA GLY A 226 -7.06 2.66 26.43
C GLY A 226 -6.09 1.66 27.06
N LYS A 227 -5.18 1.11 26.26
CA LYS A 227 -4.14 0.23 26.77
C LYS A 227 -3.17 0.97 27.73
N GLY A 228 -2.75 2.19 27.39
CA GLY A 228 -1.93 3.04 28.25
C GLY A 228 -2.60 3.36 29.59
N TYR A 229 -3.86 3.78 29.57
CA TYR A 229 -4.63 4.03 30.80
C TYR A 229 -4.81 2.78 31.67
N LEU A 230 -5.02 1.60 31.06
CA LEU A 230 -5.05 0.33 31.80
C LEU A 230 -3.72 0.05 32.53
N LYS A 231 -2.59 0.27 31.85
CA LYS A 231 -1.26 0.11 32.46
C LYS A 231 -1.02 1.08 33.62
N ARG A 232 -1.55 2.28 33.53
CA ARG A 232 -1.49 3.33 34.55
C ARG A 232 -2.56 3.17 35.64
N LYS A 233 -3.43 2.17 35.56
CA LYS A 233 -4.57 1.95 36.46
C LYS A 233 -5.61 3.07 36.47
N GLU A 234 -5.67 3.84 35.41
CA GLU A 234 -6.67 4.90 35.19
C GLU A 234 -7.90 4.30 34.49
N LEU A 235 -8.62 3.45 35.22
CA LEU A 235 -9.62 2.53 34.63
C LEU A 235 -10.80 3.27 33.98
N ALA A 236 -11.31 4.34 34.59
CA ALA A 236 -12.40 5.13 34.04
C ALA A 236 -12.02 5.83 32.71
N ASN A 237 -10.78 6.33 32.61
CA ASN A 237 -10.26 6.89 31.35
C ASN A 237 -10.13 5.79 30.29
N ALA A 238 -9.62 4.61 30.67
CA ALA A 238 -9.51 3.47 29.76
C ALA A 238 -10.91 3.06 29.21
N GLU A 239 -11.91 2.92 30.05
CA GLU A 239 -13.29 2.61 29.63
C GLU A 239 -13.80 3.66 28.64
N GLY A 240 -13.67 4.96 28.96
CA GLY A 240 -14.17 6.05 28.14
C GLY A 240 -13.59 6.04 26.72
N VAL A 241 -12.27 5.94 26.58
CA VAL A 241 -11.62 5.94 25.26
C VAL A 241 -11.86 4.65 24.48
N LEU A 242 -11.95 3.49 25.16
CA LEU A 242 -12.23 2.19 24.50
C LEU A 242 -13.67 2.12 24.00
N ARG A 243 -14.62 2.66 24.74
CA ARG A 243 -15.99 2.81 24.25
C ARG A 243 -16.07 3.74 23.05
N HIS A 244 -15.24 4.80 23.03
CA HIS A 244 -15.15 5.66 21.85
C HIS A 244 -14.56 4.92 20.66
N ALA A 245 -13.46 4.19 20.84
CA ALA A 245 -12.88 3.35 19.80
C ALA A 245 -13.90 2.39 19.16
N LEU A 246 -14.75 1.77 20.01
CA LEU A 246 -15.80 0.85 19.55
C LEU A 246 -17.00 1.54 18.90
N ARG A 247 -17.22 2.83 19.11
CA ARG A 247 -18.19 3.60 18.30
C ARG A 247 -17.66 3.84 16.89
N LEU A 248 -16.35 4.04 16.74
CA LEU A 248 -15.70 4.25 15.43
C LEU A 248 -15.52 2.92 14.67
N ASP A 249 -15.14 1.86 15.38
CA ASP A 249 -14.93 0.52 14.82
C ASP A 249 -15.57 -0.55 15.74
N PRO A 250 -16.86 -0.85 15.53
CA PRO A 250 -17.60 -1.78 16.38
C PRO A 250 -17.11 -3.23 16.33
N GLN A 251 -16.32 -3.60 15.33
CA GLN A 251 -15.82 -4.96 15.16
C GLN A 251 -14.36 -5.12 15.61
N ASN A 252 -13.79 -4.13 16.28
CA ASN A 252 -12.41 -4.18 16.72
C ASN A 252 -12.21 -5.14 17.89
N LEU A 253 -11.54 -6.25 17.63
CA LEU A 253 -11.25 -7.27 18.63
C LEU A 253 -10.41 -6.75 19.81
N SER A 254 -9.37 -5.97 19.48
CA SER A 254 -8.46 -5.45 20.52
C SER A 254 -9.18 -4.47 21.45
N ALA A 255 -9.96 -3.54 20.91
CA ALA A 255 -10.74 -2.60 21.69
C ALA A 255 -11.79 -3.32 22.58
N THR A 256 -12.47 -4.33 22.02
CA THR A 256 -13.47 -5.11 22.77
C THR A 256 -12.82 -5.86 23.94
N TYR A 257 -11.69 -6.50 23.70
CA TYR A 257 -10.96 -7.20 24.76
C TYR A 257 -10.46 -6.27 25.85
N LEU A 258 -9.82 -5.15 25.46
CA LEU A 258 -9.30 -4.16 26.42
C LEU A 258 -10.42 -3.51 27.24
N LEU A 259 -11.59 -3.24 26.62
CA LEU A 259 -12.76 -2.75 27.35
C LEU A 259 -13.24 -3.78 28.38
N GLY A 260 -13.32 -5.04 28.02
CA GLY A 260 -13.65 -6.11 28.97
C GLY A 260 -12.68 -6.16 30.17
N GLN A 261 -11.39 -5.98 29.92
CA GLN A 261 -10.37 -5.90 30.97
C GLN A 261 -10.55 -4.65 31.86
N ALA A 262 -10.84 -3.49 31.27
CA ALA A 262 -11.08 -2.25 32.02
C ALA A 262 -12.25 -2.43 32.97
N LEU A 263 -13.39 -2.88 32.48
CA LEU A 263 -14.59 -3.13 33.23
C LEU A 263 -14.40 -4.18 34.35
N GLN A 264 -13.65 -5.24 34.06
CA GLN A 264 -13.32 -6.25 35.05
C GLN A 264 -12.50 -5.69 36.21
N GLN A 265 -11.49 -4.86 35.90
CA GLN A 265 -10.67 -4.23 36.91
C GLN A 265 -11.41 -3.15 37.71
N GLU A 266 -12.41 -2.50 37.10
CA GLU A 266 -13.32 -1.57 37.82
C GLU A 266 -14.36 -2.26 38.73
N GLY A 267 -14.43 -3.59 38.67
CA GLY A 267 -15.46 -4.36 39.42
C GLY A 267 -16.83 -4.42 38.75
N LYS A 268 -16.97 -3.93 37.51
CA LYS A 268 -18.20 -3.99 36.70
C LYS A 268 -18.36 -5.38 36.04
N THR A 269 -18.43 -6.41 36.87
CA THR A 269 -18.29 -7.83 36.50
C THR A 269 -19.34 -8.30 35.49
N GLU A 270 -20.60 -7.89 35.61
CA GLU A 270 -21.67 -8.30 34.71
C GLU A 270 -21.47 -7.70 33.29
N GLU A 271 -21.08 -6.44 33.26
CA GLU A 271 -20.81 -5.76 31.97
C GLU A 271 -19.57 -6.32 31.30
N ALA A 272 -18.51 -6.53 32.07
CA ALA A 272 -17.28 -7.18 31.61
C ALA A 272 -17.56 -8.55 30.98
N ALA A 273 -18.39 -9.38 31.66
CA ALA A 273 -18.76 -10.70 31.14
C ALA A 273 -19.48 -10.63 29.79
N LYS A 274 -20.39 -9.68 29.60
CA LYS A 274 -21.07 -9.45 28.30
C LYS A 274 -20.10 -9.03 27.19
N VAL A 275 -19.21 -8.09 27.51
CA VAL A 275 -18.22 -7.60 26.53
C VAL A 275 -17.22 -8.69 26.14
N LEU A 276 -16.73 -9.47 27.10
CA LEU A 276 -15.82 -10.59 26.84
C LEU A 276 -16.49 -11.76 26.11
N ALA A 277 -17.76 -12.02 26.36
CA ALA A 277 -18.54 -13.00 25.59
C ALA A 277 -18.64 -12.57 24.12
N ARG A 278 -18.97 -11.30 23.87
CA ARG A 278 -18.97 -10.72 22.50
C ARG A 278 -17.60 -10.84 21.83
N TRP A 279 -16.52 -10.53 22.55
CA TRP A 279 -15.16 -10.69 22.02
C TRP A 279 -14.89 -12.14 21.58
N LYS A 280 -15.30 -13.12 22.37
CA LYS A 280 -15.16 -14.53 22.06
C LYS A 280 -15.92 -14.92 20.78
N GLU A 281 -17.18 -14.50 20.67
CA GLU A 281 -18.00 -14.72 19.47
C GLU A 281 -17.39 -14.09 18.20
N MET A 282 -16.80 -12.90 18.33
CA MET A 282 -16.13 -12.22 17.21
C MET A 282 -14.86 -12.95 16.79
N LYS A 283 -14.08 -13.45 17.76
CA LYS A 283 -12.85 -14.20 17.52
C LYS A 283 -13.12 -15.55 16.85
N ASP A 284 -14.20 -16.23 17.23
CA ASP A 284 -14.55 -17.56 16.69
C ASP A 284 -15.09 -17.47 15.23
N LYS A 285 -15.39 -16.26 14.73
CA LYS A 285 -15.87 -16.01 13.35
C LYS A 285 -14.79 -15.60 12.35
N GLN A 286 -13.55 -15.38 12.80
CA GLN A 286 -12.37 -15.07 11.98
C GLN A 286 -11.57 -16.34 11.67
#